data_c6d84476f62e03ed9f28306bfe4e3ca3
#
_entry.id   c6d84476f62e03ed9f28306bfe4e3ca3
#
_cell.length_a   1.000
_cell.length_b   1.000
_cell.length_c   1.000
_cell.angle_alpha   90.00
_cell.angle_beta   90.00
_cell.angle_gamma   90.00
#
_symmetry.space_group_name_H-M   'P 1'
#
loop_
_entity.id
_entity.type
_entity.pdbx_description
1 polymer ?
#
loop_
_entity_poly.entity_id
_entity_poly.type
_entity_poly.pdbx_seq_one_letter_code
_entity_poly.pdbx_strand_id
1 'polypeptide(L)'
;MTYNNSQQFSAVIFAGGNSTRMGQDKSLMFGGVERIRQLCIDCGVVKIITLCGSEERVSMFEGEVWPDPTHCQKLSDVIRWVRGELPGPIQFIPCDAFDLDRDSLQSLLQSGGGVPLDSNSNRQPLLANCPADYQIGDGSSVNSLFDDLATIVIAGRSDSFSNYNEKSQLNERHQS
;
A
#
# COMPACT_ATOMS: atom_id res chain seq x y z
N MET A 1 -13.25 31.02 -8.10
CA MET A 1 -12.34 30.11 -8.82
C MET A 1 -11.85 29.08 -7.83
N THR A 2 -12.45 27.92 -7.85
CA THR A 2 -11.98 26.75 -7.08
C THR A 2 -10.79 26.18 -7.85
N TYR A 3 -9.59 26.45 -7.40
CA TYR A 3 -8.42 25.70 -7.83
C TYR A 3 -8.59 24.27 -7.28
N ASN A 4 -9.10 23.37 -8.11
CA ASN A 4 -8.93 21.96 -7.89
C ASN A 4 -7.43 21.66 -8.02
N ASN A 5 -6.71 21.85 -6.92
CA ASN A 5 -5.38 21.32 -6.77
C ASN A 5 -5.56 19.80 -6.52
N SER A 6 -5.94 19.07 -7.57
CA SER A 6 -5.91 17.62 -7.55
C SER A 6 -4.44 17.24 -7.44
N GLN A 7 -3.97 17.08 -6.22
CA GLN A 7 -2.66 16.56 -5.93
C GLN A 7 -2.55 15.22 -6.67
N GLN A 8 -1.67 15.16 -7.66
CA GLN A 8 -1.48 13.95 -8.46
C GLN A 8 -0.72 12.93 -7.61
N PHE A 9 -1.44 11.95 -7.09
CA PHE A 9 -0.87 10.84 -6.33
C PHE A 9 -0.21 9.82 -7.25
N SER A 10 0.91 9.27 -6.76
CA SER A 10 1.39 7.97 -7.19
C SER A 10 0.91 6.90 -6.21
N ALA A 11 0.45 5.76 -6.69
CA ALA A 11 0.20 4.59 -5.87
C ALA A 11 1.35 3.59 -6.05
N VAL A 12 1.80 3.01 -4.95
CA VAL A 12 2.83 1.96 -4.92
C VAL A 12 2.24 0.72 -4.26
N ILE A 13 2.09 -0.35 -5.05
CA ILE A 13 1.53 -1.62 -4.62
C ILE A 13 2.67 -2.59 -4.31
N PHE A 14 2.73 -3.08 -3.06
CA PHE A 14 3.74 -4.06 -2.66
C PHE A 14 3.26 -5.48 -2.99
N ALA A 15 3.85 -6.08 -4.00
CA ALA A 15 3.57 -7.43 -4.47
C ALA A 15 4.77 -8.39 -4.34
N GLY A 16 5.88 -7.90 -3.81
CA GLY A 16 7.06 -8.70 -3.52
C GLY A 16 6.90 -9.51 -2.23
N GLY A 17 7.67 -10.58 -2.12
CA GLY A 17 7.74 -11.44 -0.95
C GLY A 17 7.27 -12.86 -1.21
N ASN A 18 7.96 -13.82 -0.58
CA ASN A 18 7.58 -15.22 -0.61
C ASN A 18 6.46 -15.48 0.42
N SER A 19 5.21 -15.49 -0.03
CA SER A 19 4.02 -15.76 0.80
C SER A 19 3.87 -17.24 1.15
N THR A 20 4.95 -17.92 1.51
CA THR A 20 4.95 -19.35 1.80
C THR A 20 4.04 -19.73 2.97
N ARG A 21 3.78 -18.79 3.89
CA ARG A 21 2.89 -19.01 5.04
C ARG A 21 1.42 -19.21 4.67
N MET A 22 0.99 -18.69 3.52
CA MET A 22 -0.39 -18.79 3.03
C MET A 22 -0.59 -19.97 2.06
N GLY A 23 0.48 -20.66 1.64
CA GLY A 23 0.42 -21.74 0.64
C GLY A 23 0.07 -21.28 -0.78
N GLN A 24 -0.17 -19.98 -0.96
CA GLN A 24 -0.44 -19.33 -2.25
C GLN A 24 0.20 -17.93 -2.26
N ASP A 25 0.47 -17.40 -3.45
CA ASP A 25 0.97 -16.06 -3.61
C ASP A 25 -0.14 -15.04 -3.30
N LYS A 26 0.03 -14.28 -2.22
CA LYS A 26 -0.92 -13.23 -1.80
C LYS A 26 -1.20 -12.20 -2.91
N SER A 27 -0.21 -11.93 -3.76
CA SER A 27 -0.35 -10.98 -4.85
C SER A 27 -1.39 -11.37 -5.90
N LEU A 28 -1.77 -12.66 -5.93
CA LEU A 28 -2.75 -13.23 -6.86
C LEU A 28 -4.07 -13.63 -6.19
N MET A 29 -4.15 -13.61 -4.84
CA MET A 29 -5.35 -14.00 -4.11
C MET A 29 -6.45 -12.92 -4.21
N PHE A 30 -7.72 -13.34 -4.28
CA PHE A 30 -8.90 -12.46 -4.29
C PHE A 30 -8.82 -11.30 -5.31
N GLY A 31 -8.35 -11.59 -6.51
CA GLY A 31 -8.11 -10.60 -7.55
C GLY A 31 -6.77 -9.86 -7.40
N GLY A 32 -6.10 -10.03 -6.26
CA GLY A 32 -4.71 -9.63 -6.02
C GLY A 32 -4.39 -8.18 -6.39
N VAL A 33 -3.20 -8.02 -6.94
CA VAL A 33 -2.67 -6.72 -7.39
C VAL A 33 -3.57 -6.06 -8.42
N GLU A 34 -4.18 -6.82 -9.35
CA GLU A 34 -5.01 -6.23 -10.40
C GLU A 34 -6.27 -5.57 -9.83
N ARG A 35 -6.89 -6.16 -8.81
CA ARG A 35 -8.02 -5.54 -8.10
C ARG A 35 -7.61 -4.21 -7.45
N ILE A 36 -6.45 -4.17 -6.78
CA ILE A 36 -5.94 -2.94 -6.16
C ILE A 36 -5.61 -1.89 -7.24
N ARG A 37 -4.98 -2.32 -8.33
CA ARG A 37 -4.68 -1.46 -9.47
C ARG A 37 -5.94 -0.83 -10.03
N GLN A 38 -7.02 -1.60 -10.20
CA GLN A 38 -8.30 -1.08 -10.67
C GLN A 38 -8.92 -0.09 -9.68
N LEU A 39 -8.85 -0.37 -8.36
CA LEU A 39 -9.29 0.60 -7.33
C LEU A 39 -8.55 1.94 -7.44
N CYS A 40 -7.24 1.90 -7.67
CA CYS A 40 -6.45 3.12 -7.86
C CYS A 40 -6.90 3.90 -9.09
N ILE A 41 -7.15 3.22 -10.21
CA ILE A 41 -7.69 3.82 -11.44
C ILE A 41 -9.04 4.49 -11.17
N ASP A 42 -9.95 3.78 -10.50
CA ASP A 42 -11.30 4.27 -10.18
C ASP A 42 -11.28 5.47 -9.22
N CYS A 43 -10.23 5.60 -8.41
CA CYS A 43 -9.97 6.76 -7.55
C CYS A 43 -9.21 7.90 -8.25
N GLY A 44 -8.87 7.75 -9.53
CA GLY A 44 -8.19 8.78 -10.30
C GLY A 44 -6.69 8.92 -10.02
N VAL A 45 -6.05 7.87 -9.51
CA VAL A 45 -4.58 7.85 -9.34
C VAL A 45 -3.90 7.85 -10.70
N VAL A 46 -2.96 8.78 -10.89
CA VAL A 46 -2.36 9.03 -12.20
C VAL A 46 -1.23 8.04 -12.53
N LYS A 47 -0.44 7.68 -11.51
CA LYS A 47 0.70 6.78 -11.66
C LYS A 47 0.57 5.62 -10.68
N ILE A 48 0.58 4.39 -11.19
CA ILE A 48 0.44 3.18 -10.39
C ILE A 48 1.62 2.27 -10.69
N ILE A 49 2.39 1.93 -9.65
CA ILE A 49 3.58 1.09 -9.74
C ILE A 49 3.37 -0.15 -8.88
N THR A 50 3.62 -1.31 -9.45
CA THR A 50 3.67 -2.57 -8.71
C THR A 50 5.13 -2.92 -8.43
N LEU A 51 5.51 -3.01 -7.16
CA LEU A 51 6.81 -3.53 -6.72
C LEU A 51 6.70 -5.04 -6.59
N CYS A 52 7.32 -5.76 -7.52
CA CYS A 52 7.12 -7.21 -7.65
C CYS A 52 8.15 -8.07 -6.89
N GLY A 53 9.17 -7.45 -6.29
CA GLY A 53 10.25 -8.12 -5.59
C GLY A 53 11.38 -8.49 -6.53
N SER A 54 11.25 -9.55 -7.31
CA SER A 54 12.31 -10.03 -8.20
C SER A 54 11.99 -9.80 -9.68
N GLU A 55 13.04 -9.79 -10.50
CA GLU A 55 12.95 -9.61 -11.97
C GLU A 55 12.04 -10.65 -12.64
N GLU A 56 12.07 -11.90 -12.17
CA GLU A 56 11.27 -12.99 -12.75
C GLU A 56 9.76 -12.77 -12.57
N ARG A 57 9.38 -11.92 -11.62
CA ARG A 57 7.96 -11.61 -11.33
C ARG A 57 7.41 -10.44 -12.13
N VAL A 58 8.24 -9.72 -12.87
CA VAL A 58 7.79 -8.55 -13.67
C VAL A 58 6.68 -8.95 -14.63
N SER A 59 6.79 -10.09 -15.29
CA SER A 59 5.79 -10.57 -16.26
C SER A 59 4.48 -11.08 -15.65
N MET A 60 4.41 -11.18 -14.31
CA MET A 60 3.20 -11.66 -13.60
C MET A 60 2.11 -10.59 -13.45
N PHE A 61 2.47 -9.33 -13.63
CA PHE A 61 1.57 -8.19 -13.36
C PHE A 61 1.47 -7.28 -14.58
N GLU A 62 0.32 -6.62 -14.70
CA GLU A 62 0.08 -5.64 -15.75
C GLU A 62 0.48 -4.23 -15.30
N GLY A 63 0.66 -3.33 -16.28
CA GLY A 63 1.00 -1.93 -16.05
C GLY A 63 2.48 -1.68 -15.80
N GLU A 64 2.80 -0.67 -14.99
CA GLU A 64 4.17 -0.35 -14.62
C GLU A 64 4.62 -1.22 -13.44
N VAL A 65 5.57 -2.09 -13.67
CA VAL A 65 6.07 -3.07 -12.70
C VAL A 65 7.55 -2.89 -12.52
N TRP A 66 7.98 -2.73 -11.27
CA TRP A 66 9.40 -2.57 -10.91
C TRP A 66 9.87 -3.72 -10.02
N PRO A 67 10.98 -4.36 -10.34
CA PRO A 67 11.65 -5.26 -9.42
C PRO A 67 12.35 -4.46 -8.31
N ASP A 68 12.54 -5.07 -7.17
CA ASP A 68 13.29 -4.45 -6.08
C ASP A 68 14.78 -4.32 -6.49
N PRO A 69 15.44 -3.19 -6.23
CA PRO A 69 16.85 -3.04 -6.50
C PRO A 69 17.69 -4.05 -5.72
N THR A 70 18.73 -4.57 -6.34
CA THR A 70 19.60 -5.60 -5.74
C THR A 70 20.34 -5.14 -4.48
N HIS A 71 20.49 -3.82 -4.29
CA HIS A 71 21.09 -3.25 -3.08
C HIS A 71 20.13 -3.12 -1.91
N CYS A 72 18.82 -3.25 -2.16
CA CYS A 72 17.80 -3.23 -1.11
C CYS A 72 17.70 -4.61 -0.46
N GLN A 73 17.95 -4.69 0.85
CA GLN A 73 17.92 -5.94 1.59
C GLN A 73 16.60 -6.15 2.36
N LYS A 74 15.90 -5.05 2.63
CA LYS A 74 14.67 -5.03 3.42
C LYS A 74 13.61 -4.18 2.73
N LEU A 75 12.36 -4.40 3.10
CA LEU A 75 11.25 -3.59 2.63
C LEU A 75 11.43 -2.09 2.96
N SER A 76 12.03 -1.78 4.10
CA SER A 76 12.35 -0.39 4.46
C SER A 76 13.32 0.28 3.47
N ASP A 77 14.27 -0.48 2.91
CA ASP A 77 15.20 0.05 1.91
C ASP A 77 14.46 0.31 0.58
N VAL A 78 13.57 -0.61 0.21
CA VAL A 78 12.74 -0.47 -1.00
C VAL A 78 11.82 0.76 -0.90
N ILE A 79 11.21 0.98 0.26
CA ILE A 79 10.36 2.16 0.49
C ILE A 79 11.15 3.46 0.36
N ARG A 80 12.35 3.53 0.94
CA ARG A 80 13.22 4.71 0.78
C ARG A 80 13.61 4.93 -0.67
N TRP A 81 14.01 3.86 -1.34
CA TRP A 81 14.39 3.93 -2.74
C TRP A 81 13.22 4.46 -3.59
N VAL A 82 12.04 3.84 -3.51
CA VAL A 82 10.90 4.26 -4.32
C VAL A 82 10.44 5.69 -4.00
N ARG A 83 10.58 6.11 -2.72
CA ARG A 83 10.32 7.50 -2.33
C ARG A 83 11.27 8.48 -3.02
N GLY A 84 12.52 8.08 -3.24
CA GLY A 84 13.51 8.86 -3.99
C GLY A 84 13.22 8.95 -5.49
N GLU A 85 12.63 7.89 -6.06
CA GLU A 85 12.29 7.83 -7.49
C GLU A 85 10.99 8.57 -7.86
N LEU A 86 10.07 8.71 -6.92
CA LEU A 86 8.74 9.28 -7.17
C LEU A 86 8.60 10.65 -6.53
N PRO A 87 8.47 11.72 -7.34
CA PRO A 87 8.10 13.03 -6.83
C PRO A 87 6.64 13.06 -6.42
N GLY A 88 6.29 13.96 -5.50
CA GLY A 88 4.90 14.16 -5.08
C GLY A 88 4.41 13.19 -4.00
N PRO A 89 3.12 13.23 -3.70
CA PRO A 89 2.54 12.36 -2.68
C PRO A 89 2.41 10.93 -3.16
N ILE A 90 2.60 9.97 -2.24
CA ILE A 90 2.54 8.53 -2.52
C ILE A 90 1.52 7.88 -1.60
N GLN A 91 0.62 7.08 -2.17
CA GLN A 91 -0.19 6.13 -1.44
C GLN A 91 0.46 4.75 -1.54
N PHE A 92 0.90 4.22 -0.40
CA PHE A 92 1.38 2.86 -0.30
C PHE A 92 0.22 1.89 -0.08
N ILE A 93 0.25 0.71 -0.71
CA ILE A 93 -0.81 -0.30 -0.60
C ILE A 93 -0.18 -1.70 -0.63
N PRO A 94 -0.35 -2.53 0.41
CA PRO A 94 0.11 -3.92 0.36
C PRO A 94 -0.83 -4.78 -0.48
N CYS A 95 -0.31 -5.82 -1.13
CA CYS A 95 -1.11 -6.72 -1.98
C CYS A 95 -2.17 -7.52 -1.20
N ASP A 96 -2.02 -7.64 0.11
CA ASP A 96 -2.95 -8.33 1.00
C ASP A 96 -3.98 -7.39 1.68
N ALA A 97 -4.14 -6.18 1.18
CA ALA A 97 -5.23 -5.28 1.55
C ALA A 97 -6.57 -5.76 0.94
N PHE A 98 -7.01 -6.98 1.32
CA PHE A 98 -8.13 -7.67 0.70
C PHE A 98 -9.48 -6.98 0.93
N ASP A 99 -9.64 -6.27 2.05
CA ASP A 99 -10.85 -5.55 2.41
C ASP A 99 -10.85 -4.08 1.98
N LEU A 100 -9.76 -3.62 1.36
CA LEU A 100 -9.69 -2.26 0.84
C LEU A 100 -10.71 -2.07 -0.29
N ASP A 101 -11.61 -1.13 -0.10
CA ASP A 101 -12.61 -0.75 -1.10
C ASP A 101 -12.34 0.66 -1.67
N ARG A 102 -13.09 1.03 -2.69
CA ARG A 102 -12.96 2.32 -3.37
C ARG A 102 -13.12 3.51 -2.43
N ASP A 103 -14.15 3.47 -1.57
CA ASP A 103 -14.46 4.60 -0.69
C ASP A 103 -13.39 4.76 0.41
N SER A 104 -12.86 3.65 0.91
CA SER A 104 -11.77 3.65 1.89
C SER A 104 -10.48 4.18 1.29
N LEU A 105 -10.13 3.75 0.06
CA LEU A 105 -8.97 4.28 -0.65
C LEU A 105 -9.15 5.78 -0.96
N GLN A 106 -10.34 6.19 -1.40
CA GLN A 106 -10.63 7.61 -1.65
C GLN A 106 -10.46 8.45 -0.39
N SER A 107 -10.91 7.93 0.77
CA SER A 107 -10.75 8.60 2.06
C SER A 107 -9.28 8.72 2.48
N LEU A 108 -8.46 7.69 2.22
CA LEU A 108 -7.00 7.78 2.42
C LEU A 108 -6.37 8.86 1.54
N LEU A 109 -6.69 8.89 0.26
CA LEU A 109 -6.16 9.87 -0.68
C LEU A 109 -6.53 11.31 -0.29
N GLN A 110 -7.71 11.50 0.32
CA GLN A 110 -8.20 12.81 0.77
C GLN A 110 -7.74 13.19 2.19
N SER A 111 -7.07 12.31 2.91
CA SER A 111 -6.69 12.53 4.32
C SER A 111 -5.63 13.62 4.53
N GLY A 112 -4.89 13.97 3.48
CA GLY A 112 -3.78 14.92 3.57
C GLY A 112 -2.49 14.33 4.12
N GLY A 113 -2.45 13.04 4.34
CA GLY A 113 -1.28 12.29 4.84
C GLY A 113 -1.52 11.63 6.20
N GLY A 114 -0.98 10.45 6.36
CA GLY A 114 -1.06 9.72 7.62
C GLY A 114 -1.01 8.21 7.45
N VAL A 115 -0.99 7.53 8.59
CA VAL A 115 -1.03 6.07 8.70
C VAL A 115 -2.37 5.64 9.29
N PRO A 116 -3.22 4.89 8.57
CA PRO A 116 -4.53 4.50 9.07
C PRO A 116 -4.43 3.46 10.18
N LEU A 117 -5.46 3.43 11.03
CA LEU A 117 -5.70 2.37 12.01
C LEU A 117 -6.64 1.31 11.43
N ASP A 118 -6.35 0.05 11.72
CA ASP A 118 -7.29 -1.05 11.52
C ASP A 118 -8.35 -1.12 12.64
N SER A 119 -9.25 -2.09 12.56
CA SER A 119 -10.32 -2.30 13.55
C SER A 119 -9.82 -2.68 14.95
N ASN A 120 -8.57 -3.13 15.06
CA ASN A 120 -7.91 -3.45 16.33
C ASN A 120 -7.05 -2.29 16.86
N SER A 121 -7.18 -1.10 16.28
CA SER A 121 -6.39 0.09 16.60
C SER A 121 -4.89 -0.05 16.34
N ASN A 122 -4.48 -0.94 15.44
CA ASN A 122 -3.09 -1.05 15.01
C ASN A 122 -2.83 -0.14 13.82
N ARG A 123 -1.71 0.59 13.86
CA ARG A 123 -1.25 1.37 12.71
C ARG A 123 -0.89 0.45 11.54
N GLN A 124 -1.30 0.83 10.34
CA GLN A 124 -1.04 0.09 9.11
C GLN A 124 -0.04 0.86 8.21
N PRO A 125 1.26 0.82 8.51
CA PRO A 125 2.26 1.65 7.83
C PRO A 125 2.41 1.34 6.34
N LEU A 126 2.10 0.12 5.90
CA LEU A 126 2.07 -0.22 4.47
C LEU A 126 0.88 0.37 3.72
N LEU A 127 -0.09 0.97 4.44
CA LEU A 127 -1.19 1.78 3.89
C LEU A 127 -0.97 3.28 4.07
N ALA A 128 0.26 3.69 4.37
CA ALA A 128 0.57 5.11 4.59
C ALA A 128 0.24 5.96 3.36
N ASN A 129 -0.46 7.06 3.60
CA ASN A 129 -0.55 8.19 2.67
C ASN A 129 0.59 9.15 2.99
N CYS A 130 1.60 9.18 2.12
CA CYS A 130 2.84 9.92 2.33
C CYS A 130 2.79 11.25 1.56
N PRO A 131 2.72 12.41 2.24
CA PRO A 131 2.77 13.72 1.58
C PRO A 131 4.08 13.94 0.81
N ALA A 132 4.04 14.85 -0.17
CA ALA A 132 5.18 15.15 -1.02
C ALA A 132 6.41 15.66 -0.26
N ASP A 133 6.20 16.39 0.82
CA ASP A 133 7.24 16.99 1.67
C ASP A 133 7.66 16.11 2.85
N TYR A 134 7.02 14.94 3.04
CA TYR A 134 7.36 14.05 4.13
C TYR A 134 8.73 13.40 3.92
N GLN A 135 9.57 13.52 4.95
CA GLN A 135 10.88 12.88 5.00
C GLN A 135 10.75 11.52 5.69
N ILE A 136 10.99 10.47 4.95
CA ILE A 136 10.97 9.10 5.48
C ILE A 136 12.08 8.93 6.52
N GLY A 137 11.74 8.33 7.66
CA GLY A 137 12.66 8.12 8.78
C GLY A 137 13.83 7.17 8.46
N ASP A 138 14.88 7.22 9.28
CA ASP A 138 16.11 6.46 9.10
C ASP A 138 16.06 5.04 9.69
N GLY A 139 14.96 4.69 10.37
CA GLY A 139 14.82 3.40 11.05
C GLY A 139 14.84 2.19 10.11
N SER A 140 15.15 1.02 10.66
CA SER A 140 15.28 -0.23 9.89
C SER A 140 13.97 -1.00 9.71
N SER A 141 12.90 -0.62 10.42
CA SER A 141 11.56 -1.21 10.30
C SER A 141 10.64 -0.33 9.49
N VAL A 142 9.62 -0.92 8.88
CA VAL A 142 8.61 -0.14 8.15
C VAL A 142 7.88 0.84 9.06
N ASN A 143 7.60 0.45 10.31
CA ASN A 143 6.98 1.34 11.30
C ASN A 143 7.81 2.61 11.53
N SER A 144 9.12 2.46 11.73
CA SER A 144 10.02 3.59 12.00
C SER A 144 10.18 4.56 10.84
N LEU A 145 9.85 4.15 9.61
CA LEU A 145 9.86 5.05 8.46
C LEU A 145 8.78 6.13 8.55
N PHE A 146 7.68 5.81 9.23
CA PHE A 146 6.47 6.64 9.30
C PHE A 146 6.13 7.07 10.74
N ASP A 147 7.10 7.04 11.67
CA ASP A 147 6.87 7.40 13.08
C ASP A 147 6.38 8.85 13.23
N ASP A 148 6.91 9.77 12.44
CA ASP A 148 6.54 11.18 12.44
C ASP A 148 5.28 11.49 11.60
N LEU A 149 4.74 10.51 10.89
CA LEU A 149 3.53 10.67 10.12
C LEU A 149 2.30 10.48 11.02
N ALA A 150 1.34 11.39 10.92
CA ALA A 150 0.15 11.35 11.76
C ALA A 150 -0.60 10.01 11.66
N THR A 151 -1.17 9.56 12.77
CA THR A 151 -2.13 8.47 12.76
C THR A 151 -3.49 9.00 12.35
N ILE A 152 -4.15 8.36 11.39
CA ILE A 152 -5.48 8.75 10.91
C ILE A 152 -6.52 7.68 11.23
N VAL A 153 -7.69 8.13 11.68
CA VAL A 153 -8.88 7.30 11.90
C VAL A 153 -9.92 7.70 10.87
N ILE A 154 -10.30 6.76 10.02
CA ILE A 154 -11.36 6.97 9.03
C ILE A 154 -12.64 6.34 9.58
N ALA A 155 -13.59 7.18 9.98
CA ALA A 155 -14.81 6.76 10.64
C ALA A 155 -15.60 5.73 9.80
N GLY A 156 -15.92 4.58 10.42
CA GLY A 156 -16.69 3.50 9.79
C GLY A 156 -15.91 2.69 8.75
N ARG A 157 -14.58 2.87 8.62
CA ARG A 157 -13.75 2.24 7.58
C ARG A 157 -12.58 1.43 8.11
N SER A 158 -12.39 1.34 9.42
CA SER A 158 -11.23 0.66 10.02
C SER A 158 -11.09 -0.81 9.60
N ASP A 159 -12.21 -1.49 9.31
CA ASP A 159 -12.20 -2.88 8.83
C ASP A 159 -11.54 -3.03 7.46
N SER A 160 -11.64 -2.02 6.61
CA SER A 160 -11.02 -2.02 5.27
C SER A 160 -9.50 -1.97 5.29
N PHE A 161 -8.91 -1.59 6.44
CA PHE A 161 -7.45 -1.47 6.59
C PHE A 161 -6.81 -2.67 7.29
N SER A 162 -7.55 -3.76 7.46
CA SER A 162 -7.03 -4.98 8.05
C SER A 162 -5.96 -5.63 7.20
N ASN A 163 -4.95 -6.19 7.86
CA ASN A 163 -3.88 -6.95 7.23
C ASN A 163 -4.04 -8.44 7.58
N TYR A 164 -3.79 -9.32 6.61
CA TYR A 164 -3.94 -10.76 6.74
C TYR A 164 -2.59 -11.45 6.64
N ASN A 165 -2.11 -11.97 7.77
CA ASN A 165 -0.84 -12.66 7.84
C ASN A 165 -0.96 -14.19 7.78
N GLU A 166 -2.15 -14.74 8.13
CA GLU A 166 -2.41 -16.18 8.17
C GLU A 166 -3.74 -16.54 7.50
N LYS A 167 -3.79 -17.74 6.90
CA LYS A 167 -4.97 -18.26 6.21
C LYS A 167 -6.19 -18.43 7.13
N SER A 168 -5.97 -18.72 8.42
CA SER A 168 -7.03 -18.80 9.45
C SER A 168 -7.79 -17.48 9.59
N GLN A 169 -7.10 -16.35 9.51
CA GLN A 169 -7.70 -15.01 9.62
C GLN A 169 -8.64 -14.69 8.45
N LEU A 170 -8.36 -15.21 7.26
CA LEU A 170 -9.23 -15.06 6.09
C LEU A 170 -10.51 -15.88 6.21
N ASN A 171 -10.43 -17.11 6.75
CA ASN A 171 -11.57 -17.98 6.88
C ASN A 171 -12.60 -17.50 7.92
N GLU A 172 -12.16 -16.87 8.99
CA GLU A 172 -13.03 -16.33 10.04
C GLU A 172 -13.90 -15.16 9.53
N ARG A 173 -13.40 -14.34 8.61
CA ARG A 173 -14.12 -13.17 8.09
C ARG A 173 -15.13 -13.50 6.99
N HIS A 174 -14.91 -14.55 6.22
CA HIS A 174 -15.83 -14.96 5.14
C HIS A 174 -16.92 -15.93 5.60
N GLN A 175 -16.97 -16.28 6.91
CA GLN A 175 -18.04 -17.08 7.53
C GLN A 175 -19.04 -16.27 8.34
N SER A 176 -18.86 -14.96 8.45
CA SER A 176 -19.80 -14.02 9.06
C SER A 176 -20.47 -13.19 7.98
#